data_73db56c1f40f373134dc71a385ed52fe
#
_entry.id   73db56c1f40f373134dc71a385ed52fe
#
_cell.length_a   1.000
_cell.length_b   1.000
_cell.length_c   1.000
_cell.angle_alpha   90.00
_cell.angle_beta   90.00
_cell.angle_gamma   90.00
#
_symmetry.space_group_name_H-M   'P 1'
#
loop_
_entity.id
_entity.type
_entity.pdbx_description
1 polymer ?
#
loop_
_entity_poly.entity_id
_entity_poly.type
_entity_poly.pdbx_seq_one_letter_code
_entity_poly.pdbx_strand_id
1 'polypeptide(L)'
;MNNNRKVAGFIIAACFAMPHCLLAQNNVATSHKAMVATVRPEATDAALRVLQHGGNAVDAAITAAFTLSVIDGYNSGIGGGCFILIRTPEGKLLAIDGRETAPRAATRDMFLENGKTQSDASEVGPLASGVPGAVAAYEMAWGLAGRAPWSKLLEEPISYAIAGFTIPEKYAERIRSKRASLSRYSGSRAILFDSNGEPRKAGTRLVQSDLAQTLSGIQRLGARYFYRGPTGLLISRWMENNGGIITARDFRRYRAISRAPVMSTYRDYTVVGFPPPSSGGVHVAQMLNILEYFDLADLYERNMVDFNHVLAESMKLAFADRAYWLGDPKYARVPLGLVSKEYAKHLSDTIDIQRAKAVLSHGTPPRADAESFERHTTHITAVDADGYWVAITATVNTSFGSKVIVPGTGVILNNEMDDFSIAPGVPNAFGLIGSKSNEVVSLKRPLSSMSPMIVLKRGEPVMTIGAAGGPRIITNALLGTIRVLDLGMNPGEALARKRFHHQWSPDSLYLESGTDEAFADSLRKKGHNVVVGGSAGTSQMIFRDTKTGLLTGVHDPRVPGKAAGPNEP
;
A
#
# COMPACT_ATOMS: atom_id res chain seq x y z
N MET A 1 8.59 -72.79 -44.06
CA MET A 1 9.73 -72.10 -43.53
C MET A 1 9.33 -70.62 -43.38
N ASN A 2 8.85 -70.28 -42.23
CA ASN A 2 8.27 -68.95 -41.94
C ASN A 2 9.15 -68.20 -40.94
N ASN A 3 9.60 -67.01 -41.30
CA ASN A 3 10.26 -66.10 -40.42
C ASN A 3 9.31 -64.93 -40.03
N ASN A 4 8.80 -64.98 -38.82
CA ASN A 4 8.11 -63.84 -38.20
C ASN A 4 9.14 -62.90 -37.54
N ARG A 5 9.26 -61.68 -38.05
CA ARG A 5 9.93 -60.57 -37.33
C ARG A 5 8.88 -59.70 -36.66
N LYS A 6 8.89 -59.68 -35.32
CA LYS A 6 8.16 -58.72 -34.51
C LYS A 6 8.91 -57.38 -34.54
N VAL A 7 8.23 -56.32 -34.97
CA VAL A 7 8.69 -54.95 -34.88
C VAL A 7 8.18 -54.41 -33.53
N ALA A 8 9.08 -54.08 -32.61
CA ALA A 8 8.79 -53.38 -31.37
C ALA A 8 8.75 -51.87 -31.65
N GLY A 9 7.58 -51.29 -31.55
CA GLY A 9 7.42 -49.83 -31.60
C GLY A 9 7.86 -49.15 -30.30
N PHE A 10 8.89 -48.33 -30.39
CA PHE A 10 9.26 -47.39 -29.29
C PHE A 10 8.35 -46.17 -29.40
N ILE A 11 7.50 -45.96 -28.38
CA ILE A 11 6.77 -44.71 -28.18
C ILE A 11 7.74 -43.76 -27.44
N ILE A 12 8.23 -42.76 -28.17
CA ILE A 12 8.97 -41.63 -27.59
C ILE A 12 7.92 -40.67 -27.03
N ALA A 13 7.79 -40.65 -25.71
CA ALA A 13 7.04 -39.61 -25.01
C ALA A 13 7.86 -38.31 -25.05
N ALA A 14 7.51 -37.40 -25.95
CA ALA A 14 8.05 -36.05 -25.95
C ALA A 14 7.45 -35.26 -24.79
N CYS A 15 8.22 -35.09 -23.69
CA CYS A 15 7.90 -34.11 -22.66
C CYS A 15 7.99 -32.72 -23.27
N PHE A 16 6.85 -32.10 -23.54
CA PHE A 16 6.77 -30.65 -23.76
C PHE A 16 7.03 -29.93 -22.44
N ALA A 17 8.28 -29.61 -22.16
CA ALA A 17 8.64 -28.63 -21.15
C ALA A 17 8.21 -27.26 -21.67
N MET A 18 7.10 -26.74 -21.17
CA MET A 18 6.67 -25.37 -21.47
C MET A 18 7.72 -24.38 -20.93
N PRO A 19 8.12 -23.38 -21.75
CA PRO A 19 9.06 -22.34 -21.29
C PRO A 19 8.31 -21.29 -20.48
N HIS A 20 7.99 -21.56 -19.23
CA HIS A 20 7.40 -20.58 -18.30
C HIS A 20 8.44 -19.93 -17.36
N CYS A 21 9.72 -20.14 -17.59
CA CYS A 21 10.76 -19.76 -16.64
C CYS A 21 11.56 -18.47 -16.99
N LEU A 22 11.25 -17.77 -18.08
CA LEU A 22 12.10 -16.65 -18.56
C LEU A 22 11.63 -15.26 -18.18
N LEU A 23 10.45 -15.07 -17.60
CA LEU A 23 9.99 -13.74 -17.12
C LEU A 23 10.20 -13.50 -15.61
N ALA A 24 10.57 -14.52 -14.84
CA ALA A 24 10.71 -14.42 -13.38
C ALA A 24 12.06 -13.89 -12.91
N GLN A 25 13.08 -13.81 -13.76
CA GLN A 25 14.46 -13.49 -13.32
C GLN A 25 14.74 -12.00 -13.11
N ASN A 26 13.94 -11.09 -13.65
CA ASN A 26 14.23 -9.64 -13.55
C ASN A 26 13.59 -8.93 -12.34
N ASN A 27 12.72 -9.58 -11.58
CA ASN A 27 12.02 -8.96 -10.45
C ASN A 27 12.55 -9.40 -9.07
N VAL A 28 13.59 -10.21 -9.03
CA VAL A 28 14.21 -10.75 -7.82
C VAL A 28 15.67 -10.35 -7.74
N ALA A 29 16.13 -9.97 -6.55
CA ALA A 29 17.54 -9.77 -6.24
C ALA A 29 17.89 -10.43 -4.92
N THR A 30 19.15 -10.80 -4.75
CA THR A 30 19.67 -11.40 -3.53
C THR A 30 20.89 -10.64 -3.00
N SER A 31 21.09 -10.63 -1.68
CA SER A 31 22.25 -10.04 -1.02
C SER A 31 22.34 -10.53 0.42
N HIS A 32 23.53 -10.60 0.99
CA HIS A 32 23.75 -10.89 2.41
C HIS A 32 23.83 -9.62 3.27
N LYS A 33 23.95 -8.43 2.66
CA LYS A 33 24.24 -7.19 3.40
C LYS A 33 23.01 -6.31 3.59
N ALA A 34 22.34 -5.98 2.49
CA ALA A 34 21.21 -5.07 2.52
C ALA A 34 20.31 -5.33 1.31
N MET A 35 19.07 -4.84 1.37
CA MET A 35 18.11 -5.00 0.28
C MET A 35 17.13 -3.84 0.27
N VAL A 36 16.80 -3.35 -0.91
CA VAL A 36 15.72 -2.37 -1.13
C VAL A 36 14.83 -2.86 -2.26
N ALA A 37 13.51 -2.72 -2.11
CA ALA A 37 12.57 -2.97 -3.20
C ALA A 37 11.51 -1.85 -3.28
N THR A 38 11.34 -1.28 -4.49
CA THR A 38 10.37 -0.22 -4.77
C THR A 38 9.67 -0.42 -6.11
N VAL A 39 8.64 0.39 -6.37
CA VAL A 39 7.87 0.38 -7.64
C VAL A 39 8.61 1.05 -8.81
N ARG A 40 9.76 1.69 -8.56
CA ARG A 40 10.54 2.41 -9.59
C ARG A 40 12.03 2.17 -9.39
N PRO A 41 12.76 1.79 -10.47
CA PRO A 41 14.21 1.54 -10.39
C PRO A 41 14.99 2.71 -9.84
N GLU A 42 14.65 3.92 -10.25
CA GLU A 42 15.35 5.15 -9.85
C GLU A 42 15.27 5.40 -8.34
N ALA A 43 14.13 5.03 -7.70
CA ALA A 43 13.96 5.16 -6.27
C ALA A 43 14.76 4.08 -5.50
N THR A 44 14.84 2.86 -6.04
CA THR A 44 15.70 1.80 -5.49
C THR A 44 17.17 2.21 -5.59
N ASP A 45 17.60 2.75 -6.72
CA ASP A 45 19.00 3.17 -6.93
C ASP A 45 19.39 4.34 -6.02
N ALA A 46 18.49 5.32 -5.84
CA ALA A 46 18.70 6.42 -4.89
C ALA A 46 18.86 5.89 -3.45
N ALA A 47 18.02 4.96 -3.03
CA ALA A 47 18.11 4.31 -1.71
C ALA A 47 19.41 3.53 -1.52
N LEU A 48 19.85 2.78 -2.54
CA LEU A 48 21.11 2.03 -2.51
C LEU A 48 22.31 2.94 -2.36
N ARG A 49 22.33 4.09 -3.06
CA ARG A 49 23.41 5.07 -2.90
C ARG A 49 23.52 5.58 -1.46
N VAL A 50 22.39 5.78 -0.77
CA VAL A 50 22.41 6.16 0.65
C VAL A 50 23.03 5.07 1.51
N LEU A 51 22.66 3.80 1.30
CA LEU A 51 23.27 2.65 2.01
C LEU A 51 24.77 2.55 1.74
N GLN A 52 25.20 2.71 0.48
CA GLN A 52 26.62 2.68 0.07
C GLN A 52 27.47 3.80 0.70
N HIS A 53 26.84 4.95 1.01
CA HIS A 53 27.48 6.08 1.65
C HIS A 53 27.33 6.12 3.19
N GLY A 54 27.00 4.98 3.81
CA GLY A 54 26.96 4.81 5.26
C GLY A 54 25.65 5.18 5.95
N GLY A 55 24.59 5.49 5.18
CA GLY A 55 23.23 5.55 5.71
C GLY A 55 22.69 4.16 6.08
N ASN A 56 21.60 4.12 6.82
CA ASN A 56 20.92 2.87 7.20
C ASN A 56 19.62 2.66 6.38
N ALA A 57 18.89 1.57 6.64
CA ALA A 57 17.66 1.25 5.93
C ALA A 57 16.56 2.31 6.10
N VAL A 58 16.55 3.05 7.22
CA VAL A 58 15.60 4.16 7.45
C VAL A 58 15.90 5.31 6.50
N ASP A 59 17.16 5.70 6.39
CA ASP A 59 17.63 6.75 5.47
C ASP A 59 17.32 6.37 4.02
N ALA A 60 17.61 5.12 3.65
CA ALA A 60 17.35 4.59 2.31
C ALA A 60 15.85 4.62 1.97
N ALA A 61 14.98 4.16 2.88
CA ALA A 61 13.54 4.14 2.66
C ALA A 61 12.95 5.55 2.54
N ILE A 62 13.43 6.52 3.34
CA ILE A 62 13.01 7.93 3.27
C ILE A 62 13.46 8.56 1.93
N THR A 63 14.70 8.30 1.50
CA THR A 63 15.20 8.78 0.20
C THR A 63 14.38 8.22 -0.95
N ALA A 64 14.05 6.90 -0.91
CA ALA A 64 13.16 6.29 -1.89
C ALA A 64 11.77 6.97 -1.88
N ALA A 65 11.20 7.26 -0.72
CA ALA A 65 9.89 7.90 -0.60
C ALA A 65 9.89 9.33 -1.18
N PHE A 66 10.90 10.14 -0.91
CA PHE A 66 11.07 11.45 -1.54
C PHE A 66 11.31 11.34 -3.06
N THR A 67 12.09 10.36 -3.50
CA THR A 67 12.31 10.13 -4.94
C THR A 67 11.01 9.77 -5.64
N LEU A 68 10.21 8.85 -5.07
CA LEU A 68 8.90 8.49 -5.59
C LEU A 68 7.93 9.67 -5.63
N SER A 69 8.04 10.62 -4.69
CA SER A 69 7.21 11.83 -4.73
C SER A 69 7.46 12.70 -5.97
N VAL A 70 8.61 12.54 -6.63
CA VAL A 70 8.98 13.22 -7.86
C VAL A 70 8.60 12.39 -9.08
N ILE A 71 9.04 11.12 -9.14
CA ILE A 71 8.98 10.29 -10.35
C ILE A 71 7.74 9.38 -10.43
N ASP A 72 6.98 9.27 -9.35
CA ASP A 72 5.75 8.47 -9.23
C ASP A 72 4.62 9.26 -8.57
N GLY A 73 4.63 10.58 -8.73
CA GLY A 73 3.78 11.54 -8.04
C GLY A 73 2.26 11.33 -8.23
N TYR A 74 1.85 10.47 -9.16
CA TYR A 74 0.45 10.09 -9.31
C TYR A 74 -0.01 9.04 -8.28
N ASN A 75 0.90 8.33 -7.62
CA ASN A 75 0.61 7.33 -6.58
C ASN A 75 0.88 7.84 -5.17
N SER A 76 1.99 8.58 -4.99
CA SER A 76 2.41 9.09 -3.67
C SER A 76 3.14 10.42 -3.79
N GLY A 77 3.25 11.16 -2.70
CA GLY A 77 3.97 12.42 -2.72
C GLY A 77 3.94 13.17 -1.40
N ILE A 78 4.71 14.25 -1.32
CA ILE A 78 4.80 15.09 -0.11
C ILE A 78 3.50 15.83 0.24
N GLY A 79 2.55 15.88 -0.70
CA GLY A 79 1.20 16.41 -0.45
C GLY A 79 0.20 15.36 0.02
N GLY A 80 0.67 14.17 0.35
CA GLY A 80 -0.09 13.04 0.88
C GLY A 80 0.34 12.63 2.29
N GLY A 81 0.10 11.36 2.62
CA GLY A 81 0.48 10.77 3.89
C GLY A 81 1.23 9.45 3.76
N CYS A 82 1.64 8.90 4.90
CA CYS A 82 2.32 7.60 4.94
C CYS A 82 2.18 6.92 6.29
N PHE A 83 2.52 5.62 6.30
CA PHE A 83 2.80 4.85 7.51
C PHE A 83 4.13 4.16 7.40
N ILE A 84 4.84 4.14 8.51
CA ILE A 84 6.19 3.62 8.59
C ILE A 84 6.25 2.62 9.74
N LEU A 85 6.62 1.38 9.45
CA LEU A 85 7.06 0.41 10.44
C LEU A 85 8.58 0.28 10.38
N ILE A 86 9.21 0.31 11.54
CA ILE A 86 10.65 0.09 11.70
C ILE A 86 10.87 -0.93 12.81
N ARG A 87 11.68 -1.95 12.55
CA ARG A 87 12.32 -2.78 13.56
C ARG A 87 13.77 -2.35 13.64
N THR A 88 14.22 -1.93 14.83
CA THR A 88 15.61 -1.52 15.06
C THR A 88 16.49 -2.73 15.38
N PRO A 89 17.83 -2.62 15.31
CA PRO A 89 18.76 -3.71 15.67
C PRO A 89 18.50 -4.29 17.07
N GLU A 90 18.10 -3.45 18.02
CA GLU A 90 17.80 -3.83 19.41
C GLU A 90 16.42 -4.52 19.56
N GLY A 91 15.70 -4.71 18.47
CA GLY A 91 14.38 -5.35 18.47
C GLY A 91 13.22 -4.41 18.76
N LYS A 92 13.45 -3.10 18.91
CA LYS A 92 12.38 -2.14 19.13
C LYS A 92 11.54 -1.99 17.86
N LEU A 93 10.23 -2.02 18.02
CA LEU A 93 9.26 -1.80 16.96
C LEU A 93 8.70 -0.38 17.05
N LEU A 94 8.80 0.37 15.94
CA LEU A 94 8.28 1.73 15.82
C LEU A 94 7.21 1.75 14.74
N ALA A 95 6.03 2.28 15.05
CA ALA A 95 4.98 2.58 14.08
C ALA A 95 4.77 4.10 14.05
N ILE A 96 5.03 4.72 12.89
CA ILE A 96 4.92 6.18 12.72
C ILE A 96 3.81 6.49 11.76
N ASP A 97 2.85 7.25 12.26
CA ASP A 97 1.65 7.66 11.57
C ASP A 97 1.79 9.08 11.01
N GLY A 98 1.93 9.13 9.70
CA GLY A 98 1.89 10.33 8.87
C GLY A 98 0.60 10.46 8.07
N ARG A 99 -0.51 9.88 8.54
CA ARG A 99 -1.82 10.00 7.88
C ARG A 99 -2.29 11.45 7.85
N GLU A 100 -2.96 11.82 6.80
CA GLU A 100 -3.61 13.11 6.67
C GLU A 100 -4.67 13.31 7.76
N THR A 101 -4.92 14.55 8.12
CA THR A 101 -6.03 14.89 9.01
C THR A 101 -7.07 15.70 8.26
N ALA A 102 -8.35 15.49 8.56
CA ALA A 102 -9.38 16.41 8.13
C ALA A 102 -9.03 17.85 8.59
N PRO A 103 -9.19 18.86 7.74
CA PRO A 103 -9.00 20.25 8.14
C PRO A 103 -9.91 20.62 9.31
N ARG A 104 -9.51 21.61 10.10
CA ARG A 104 -10.28 22.04 11.27
C ARG A 104 -11.71 22.49 10.90
N ALA A 105 -11.88 23.05 9.73
CA ALA A 105 -13.18 23.50 9.22
C ALA A 105 -14.05 22.38 8.65
N ALA A 106 -13.54 21.13 8.58
CA ALA A 106 -14.32 20.01 8.06
C ALA A 106 -15.51 19.69 8.97
N THR A 107 -16.66 19.47 8.35
CA THR A 107 -17.92 19.10 9.01
C THR A 107 -18.40 17.77 8.48
N ARG A 108 -19.23 17.07 9.26
CA ARG A 108 -19.78 15.76 8.90
C ARG A 108 -20.47 15.75 7.55
N ASP A 109 -21.20 16.83 7.25
CA ASP A 109 -22.08 16.92 6.08
C ASP A 109 -21.48 17.76 4.93
N MET A 110 -20.15 18.06 4.97
CA MET A 110 -19.49 18.91 3.99
C MET A 110 -19.53 18.40 2.54
N PHE A 111 -19.84 17.12 2.34
CA PHE A 111 -20.02 16.49 1.04
C PHE A 111 -21.50 16.19 0.71
N LEU A 112 -22.43 16.81 1.45
CA LEU A 112 -23.86 16.71 1.17
C LEU A 112 -24.37 18.04 0.66
N GLU A 113 -25.16 18.02 -0.42
CA GLU A 113 -25.88 19.16 -0.92
C GLU A 113 -27.37 18.77 -1.05
N ASN A 114 -28.25 19.49 -0.36
CA ASN A 114 -29.67 19.16 -0.28
C ASN A 114 -29.94 17.69 0.11
N GLY A 115 -29.13 17.16 1.05
CA GLY A 115 -29.23 15.77 1.52
C GLY A 115 -28.71 14.71 0.53
N LYS A 116 -28.17 15.11 -0.62
CA LYS A 116 -27.55 14.21 -1.62
C LYS A 116 -26.04 14.26 -1.54
N THR A 117 -25.41 13.11 -1.68
CA THR A 117 -23.95 13.01 -1.68
C THR A 117 -23.33 13.63 -2.93
N GLN A 118 -22.27 14.41 -2.71
CA GLN A 118 -21.42 15.00 -3.76
C GLN A 118 -20.08 14.24 -3.80
N SER A 119 -20.09 13.00 -4.30
CA SER A 119 -18.90 12.15 -4.36
C SER A 119 -17.76 12.79 -5.16
N ASP A 120 -18.05 13.52 -6.24
CA ASP A 120 -17.04 14.25 -6.99
C ASP A 120 -16.26 15.25 -6.12
N ALA A 121 -16.93 15.90 -5.15
CA ALA A 121 -16.28 16.86 -4.26
C ALA A 121 -15.33 16.22 -3.23
N SER A 122 -15.55 14.94 -2.88
CA SER A 122 -14.60 14.17 -2.05
C SER A 122 -13.40 13.64 -2.84
N GLU A 123 -13.54 13.49 -4.16
CA GLU A 123 -12.49 12.92 -5.02
C GLU A 123 -11.64 13.96 -5.74
N VAL A 124 -12.24 15.11 -6.14
CA VAL A 124 -11.61 16.09 -7.04
C VAL A 124 -11.72 17.50 -6.47
N GLY A 125 -10.59 18.18 -6.42
CA GLY A 125 -10.55 19.60 -6.03
C GLY A 125 -10.15 19.86 -4.58
N PRO A 126 -10.26 21.11 -4.16
CA PRO A 126 -9.70 21.57 -2.89
C PRO A 126 -10.36 20.95 -1.64
N LEU A 127 -11.66 20.63 -1.69
CA LEU A 127 -12.37 20.00 -0.56
C LEU A 127 -11.98 18.53 -0.34
N ALA A 128 -11.49 17.87 -1.40
CA ALA A 128 -11.07 16.48 -1.33
C ALA A 128 -9.79 16.26 -0.49
N SER A 129 -9.03 17.35 -0.21
CA SER A 129 -7.70 17.24 0.38
C SER A 129 -7.74 17.26 1.91
N GLY A 130 -7.09 16.27 2.54
CA GLY A 130 -6.68 16.31 3.93
C GLY A 130 -5.35 17.05 4.10
N VAL A 131 -5.05 17.46 5.35
CA VAL A 131 -3.77 18.12 5.69
C VAL A 131 -2.63 17.10 5.52
N PRO A 132 -1.63 17.33 4.65
CA PRO A 132 -0.57 16.36 4.36
C PRO A 132 0.26 15.97 5.57
N GLY A 133 0.69 14.71 5.61
CA GLY A 133 1.43 14.17 6.76
C GLY A 133 2.79 13.54 6.45
N ALA A 134 3.07 13.22 5.20
CA ALA A 134 4.25 12.44 4.80
C ALA A 134 5.57 13.06 5.27
N VAL A 135 5.78 14.37 5.03
CA VAL A 135 7.05 15.04 5.38
C VAL A 135 7.32 15.00 6.90
N ALA A 136 6.28 15.18 7.73
CA ALA A 136 6.42 15.12 9.18
C ALA A 136 6.77 13.70 9.67
N ALA A 137 6.22 12.68 9.03
CA ALA A 137 6.52 11.29 9.37
C ALA A 137 7.94 10.90 8.95
N TYR A 138 8.40 11.35 7.78
CA TYR A 138 9.78 11.09 7.33
C TYR A 138 10.80 11.75 8.27
N GLU A 139 10.59 13.01 8.65
CA GLU A 139 11.48 13.70 9.61
C GLU A 139 11.45 13.01 10.98
N MET A 140 10.28 12.57 11.45
CA MET A 140 10.16 11.83 12.70
C MET A 140 10.88 10.49 12.65
N ALA A 141 10.74 9.73 11.55
CA ALA A 141 11.44 8.45 11.36
C ALA A 141 12.95 8.62 11.34
N TRP A 142 13.43 9.64 10.61
CA TRP A 142 14.84 10.00 10.56
C TRP A 142 15.36 10.39 11.94
N GLY A 143 14.65 11.25 12.67
CA GLY A 143 15.07 11.69 14.01
C GLY A 143 15.08 10.58 15.07
N LEU A 144 14.28 9.52 14.89
CA LEU A 144 14.23 8.37 15.81
C LEU A 144 15.24 7.28 15.46
N ALA A 145 15.57 7.08 14.18
CA ALA A 145 16.30 5.90 13.73
C ALA A 145 17.19 6.12 12.50
N GLY A 146 17.25 7.32 11.92
CA GLY A 146 18.15 7.65 10.81
C GLY A 146 19.60 7.84 11.25
N ARG A 147 20.52 7.71 10.32
CA ARG A 147 21.98 7.83 10.53
C ARG A 147 22.60 8.91 9.66
N ALA A 148 22.24 8.95 8.39
CA ALA A 148 22.79 9.92 7.45
C ALA A 148 22.28 11.35 7.76
N PRO A 149 23.04 12.40 7.45
CA PRO A 149 22.53 13.76 7.54
C PRO A 149 21.25 13.93 6.73
N TRP A 150 20.24 14.57 7.32
CA TRP A 150 18.94 14.81 6.68
C TRP A 150 19.06 15.38 5.24
N SER A 151 19.99 16.34 5.06
CA SER A 151 20.20 16.98 3.78
C SER A 151 20.61 16.02 2.67
N LYS A 152 21.31 14.92 3.00
CA LYS A 152 21.74 13.92 2.03
C LYS A 152 20.57 13.10 1.48
N LEU A 153 19.52 12.90 2.25
CA LEU A 153 18.34 12.12 1.85
C LEU A 153 17.55 12.77 0.71
N LEU A 154 17.70 14.08 0.51
CA LEU A 154 16.96 14.84 -0.49
C LEU A 154 17.80 15.22 -1.73
N GLU A 155 19.09 14.91 -1.79
CA GLU A 155 19.94 15.25 -2.94
C GLU A 155 19.43 14.62 -4.25
N GLU A 156 19.16 13.33 -4.24
CA GLU A 156 18.66 12.60 -5.42
C GLU A 156 17.25 13.04 -5.85
N PRO A 157 16.24 13.09 -4.97
CA PRO A 157 14.92 13.58 -5.37
C PRO A 157 14.95 15.02 -5.91
N ILE A 158 15.77 15.91 -5.37
CA ILE A 158 15.96 17.27 -5.89
C ILE A 158 16.58 17.23 -7.28
N SER A 159 17.60 16.39 -7.49
CA SER A 159 18.24 16.20 -8.79
C SER A 159 17.22 15.73 -9.84
N TYR A 160 16.37 14.74 -9.53
CA TYR A 160 15.31 14.29 -10.44
C TYR A 160 14.26 15.38 -10.71
N ALA A 161 13.93 16.21 -9.75
CA ALA A 161 12.98 17.30 -9.94
C ALA A 161 13.53 18.43 -10.83
N ILE A 162 14.83 18.77 -10.70
CA ILE A 162 15.55 19.79 -11.51
C ILE A 162 15.82 19.25 -12.91
N ALA A 163 16.50 18.11 -12.99
CA ALA A 163 16.90 17.53 -14.27
C ALA A 163 15.70 16.96 -15.05
N GLY A 164 14.63 16.64 -14.37
CA GLY A 164 13.47 15.95 -14.91
C GLY A 164 13.74 14.45 -15.12
N PHE A 165 12.68 13.69 -15.25
CA PHE A 165 12.70 12.27 -15.58
C PHE A 165 11.90 11.97 -16.85
N THR A 166 12.19 10.85 -17.50
CA THR A 166 11.43 10.39 -18.67
C THR A 166 10.11 9.81 -18.23
N ILE A 167 8.99 10.33 -18.74
CA ILE A 167 7.63 9.85 -18.42
C ILE A 167 7.46 8.43 -18.97
N PRO A 168 7.22 7.41 -18.12
CA PRO A 168 6.91 6.07 -18.58
C PRO A 168 5.45 5.98 -19.08
N GLU A 169 5.15 4.92 -19.88
CA GLU A 169 3.81 4.74 -20.48
C GLU A 169 2.69 4.77 -19.43
N LYS A 170 2.89 4.11 -18.30
CA LYS A 170 1.89 4.08 -17.22
C LYS A 170 1.57 5.45 -16.65
N TYR A 171 2.58 6.30 -16.50
CA TYR A 171 2.39 7.68 -16.03
C TYR A 171 1.60 8.51 -17.07
N ALA A 172 1.98 8.41 -18.35
CA ALA A 172 1.29 9.07 -19.46
C ALA A 172 -0.17 8.61 -19.58
N GLU A 173 -0.42 7.30 -19.44
CA GLU A 173 -1.78 6.72 -19.40
C GLU A 173 -2.61 7.34 -18.25
N ARG A 174 -2.01 7.52 -17.06
CA ARG A 174 -2.69 8.16 -15.91
C ARG A 174 -3.01 9.62 -16.17
N ILE A 175 -2.12 10.38 -16.81
CA ILE A 175 -2.43 11.76 -17.21
C ILE A 175 -3.62 11.76 -18.20
N ARG A 176 -3.57 10.94 -19.24
CA ARG A 176 -4.64 10.82 -20.25
C ARG A 176 -5.99 10.46 -19.62
N SER A 177 -6.01 9.44 -18.77
CA SER A 177 -7.24 8.96 -18.12
C SER A 177 -7.87 9.98 -17.17
N LYS A 178 -7.08 10.93 -16.64
CA LYS A 178 -7.54 12.00 -15.73
C LYS A 178 -7.53 13.39 -16.37
N ARG A 179 -7.41 13.46 -17.71
CA ARG A 179 -7.33 14.73 -18.47
C ARG A 179 -8.39 15.74 -18.05
N ALA A 180 -9.66 15.34 -18.03
CA ALA A 180 -10.79 16.24 -17.75
C ALA A 180 -10.71 16.87 -16.35
N SER A 181 -10.27 16.14 -15.35
CA SER A 181 -10.14 16.64 -13.98
C SER A 181 -8.85 17.44 -13.77
N LEU A 182 -7.72 16.97 -14.32
CA LEU A 182 -6.43 17.65 -14.22
C LEU A 182 -6.42 18.99 -14.93
N SER A 183 -7.09 19.10 -16.07
CA SER A 183 -7.15 20.35 -16.85
C SER A 183 -7.95 21.48 -16.19
N ARG A 184 -8.70 21.19 -15.11
CA ARG A 184 -9.43 22.22 -14.35
C ARG A 184 -8.49 23.17 -13.59
N TYR A 185 -7.28 22.71 -13.21
CA TYR A 185 -6.38 23.42 -12.31
C TYR A 185 -5.12 23.89 -13.04
N SER A 186 -4.80 25.21 -12.93
CA SER A 186 -3.71 25.84 -13.65
C SER A 186 -2.34 25.20 -13.36
N GLY A 187 -2.06 24.87 -12.09
CA GLY A 187 -0.79 24.24 -11.72
C GLY A 187 -0.65 22.81 -12.29
N SER A 188 -1.74 22.05 -12.34
CA SER A 188 -1.76 20.72 -12.96
C SER A 188 -1.58 20.81 -14.48
N ARG A 189 -2.22 21.79 -15.14
CA ARG A 189 -1.98 22.06 -16.57
C ARG A 189 -0.54 22.40 -16.84
N ALA A 190 0.06 23.31 -16.08
CA ALA A 190 1.43 23.77 -16.29
C ALA A 190 2.46 22.63 -16.24
N ILE A 191 2.25 21.63 -15.41
CA ILE A 191 3.18 20.52 -15.19
C ILE A 191 2.87 19.33 -16.09
N LEU A 192 1.60 18.91 -16.20
CA LEU A 192 1.22 17.63 -16.79
C LEU A 192 0.76 17.71 -18.24
N PHE A 193 0.64 18.93 -18.80
CA PHE A 193 0.24 19.14 -20.19
C PHE A 193 1.38 19.85 -20.96
N ASP A 194 1.40 19.68 -22.25
CA ASP A 194 2.34 20.37 -23.15
C ASP A 194 1.84 21.79 -23.52
N SER A 195 2.62 22.50 -24.34
CA SER A 195 2.30 23.85 -24.79
C SER A 195 1.01 23.95 -25.65
N ASN A 196 0.56 22.80 -26.19
CA ASN A 196 -0.68 22.72 -26.98
C ASN A 196 -1.89 22.39 -26.11
N GLY A 197 -1.72 22.23 -24.79
CA GLY A 197 -2.79 21.83 -23.86
C GLY A 197 -3.13 20.35 -23.91
N GLU A 198 -2.27 19.51 -24.49
CA GLU A 198 -2.44 18.06 -24.53
C GLU A 198 -1.66 17.37 -23.40
N PRO A 199 -2.18 16.25 -22.86
CA PRO A 199 -1.47 15.44 -21.87
C PRO A 199 -0.08 15.04 -22.33
N ARG A 200 0.95 15.26 -21.50
CA ARG A 200 2.32 14.84 -21.81
C ARG A 200 2.40 13.37 -22.15
N LYS A 201 3.16 13.05 -23.19
CA LYS A 201 3.31 11.70 -23.75
C LYS A 201 4.43 10.94 -23.04
N ALA A 202 4.35 9.60 -23.07
CA ALA A 202 5.47 8.74 -22.70
C ALA A 202 6.71 9.08 -23.53
N GLY A 203 7.90 8.91 -22.94
CA GLY A 203 9.17 9.25 -23.55
C GLY A 203 9.54 10.74 -23.45
N THR A 204 8.60 11.65 -23.12
CA THR A 204 8.91 13.06 -22.89
C THR A 204 9.48 13.30 -21.50
N ARG A 205 10.22 14.39 -21.34
CA ARG A 205 10.86 14.76 -20.07
C ARG A 205 9.92 15.61 -19.22
N LEU A 206 9.74 15.25 -17.95
CA LEU A 206 8.97 16.01 -16.97
C LEU A 206 9.91 16.68 -15.98
N VAL A 207 9.99 17.99 -16.03
CA VAL A 207 10.73 18.85 -15.09
C VAL A 207 9.74 19.46 -14.10
N GLN A 208 10.12 19.53 -12.80
CA GLN A 208 9.25 19.98 -11.72
C GLN A 208 9.97 21.04 -10.86
N SER A 209 10.23 22.20 -11.44
CA SER A 209 11.03 23.27 -10.82
C SER A 209 10.47 23.76 -9.47
N ASP A 210 9.15 23.94 -9.38
CA ASP A 210 8.48 24.35 -8.13
C ASP A 210 8.66 23.27 -7.04
N LEU A 211 8.53 21.99 -7.41
CA LEU A 211 8.74 20.88 -6.50
C LEU A 211 10.20 20.79 -6.04
N ALA A 212 11.16 21.04 -6.95
CA ALA A 212 12.58 21.13 -6.62
C ALA A 212 12.86 22.21 -5.57
N GLN A 213 12.26 23.39 -5.72
CA GLN A 213 12.37 24.48 -4.73
C GLN A 213 11.79 24.08 -3.37
N THR A 214 10.62 23.43 -3.37
CA THR A 214 9.98 22.93 -2.14
C THR A 214 10.86 21.88 -1.46
N LEU A 215 11.38 20.89 -2.19
CA LEU A 215 12.28 19.87 -1.66
C LEU A 215 13.61 20.48 -1.15
N SER A 216 14.19 21.47 -1.86
CA SER A 216 15.39 22.18 -1.40
C SER A 216 15.15 22.98 -0.11
N GLY A 217 13.94 23.51 0.07
CA GLY A 217 13.54 24.15 1.31
C GLY A 217 13.42 23.14 2.48
N ILE A 218 12.83 21.97 2.20
CA ILE A 218 12.74 20.85 3.16
C ILE A 218 14.13 20.29 3.48
N GLN A 219 15.02 20.19 2.49
CA GLN A 219 16.40 19.76 2.67
C GLN A 219 17.14 20.63 3.71
N ARG A 220 16.96 21.95 3.63
CA ARG A 220 17.67 22.93 4.49
C ARG A 220 17.03 23.10 5.86
N LEU A 221 15.69 23.06 5.97
CA LEU A 221 14.94 23.47 7.15
C LEU A 221 14.04 22.37 7.72
N GLY A 222 14.12 21.15 7.19
CA GLY A 222 13.28 20.03 7.60
C GLY A 222 11.79 20.26 7.31
N ALA A 223 10.95 19.52 8.01
CA ALA A 223 9.49 19.63 7.91
C ALA A 223 8.97 21.03 8.27
N ARG A 224 9.74 21.82 9.00
CA ARG A 224 9.40 23.22 9.33
C ARG A 224 9.15 24.05 8.08
N TYR A 225 9.93 23.84 6.98
CA TYR A 225 9.73 24.55 5.72
C TYR A 225 8.37 24.27 5.11
N PHE A 226 7.92 23.02 5.19
CA PHE A 226 6.62 22.58 4.66
C PHE A 226 5.46 23.07 5.52
N TYR A 227 5.51 22.86 6.84
CA TYR A 227 4.36 23.10 7.73
C TYR A 227 4.29 24.51 8.32
N ARG A 228 5.39 25.22 8.43
CA ARG A 228 5.45 26.56 9.03
C ARG A 228 6.11 27.60 8.13
N GLY A 229 6.61 27.19 6.98
CA GLY A 229 7.29 28.00 5.99
C GLY A 229 6.43 28.31 4.78
N PRO A 230 7.06 28.68 3.64
CA PRO A 230 6.39 29.15 2.43
C PRO A 230 5.40 28.14 1.86
N THR A 231 5.71 26.82 1.88
CA THR A 231 4.87 25.79 1.26
C THR A 231 3.45 25.78 1.86
N GLY A 232 3.32 25.68 3.19
CA GLY A 232 2.01 25.68 3.84
C GLY A 232 1.24 26.99 3.67
N LEU A 233 1.96 28.13 3.57
CA LEU A 233 1.34 29.44 3.31
C LEU A 233 0.80 29.54 1.90
N LEU A 234 1.54 29.11 0.89
CA LEU A 234 1.13 29.12 -0.51
C LEU A 234 -0.07 28.18 -0.73
N ILE A 235 -0.03 26.97 -0.17
CA ILE A 235 -1.16 26.03 -0.24
C ILE A 235 -2.39 26.65 0.43
N SER A 236 -2.26 27.24 1.61
CA SER A 236 -3.40 27.86 2.32
C SER A 236 -4.04 29.01 1.54
N ARG A 237 -3.25 29.87 0.92
CA ARG A 237 -3.73 30.96 0.07
C ARG A 237 -4.44 30.42 -1.18
N TRP A 238 -3.86 29.38 -1.78
CA TRP A 238 -4.49 28.74 -2.95
C TRP A 238 -5.84 28.13 -2.55
N MET A 239 -5.91 27.44 -1.41
CA MET A 239 -7.15 26.87 -0.86
C MET A 239 -8.23 27.96 -0.67
N GLU A 240 -7.89 29.06 -0.01
CA GLU A 240 -8.80 30.19 0.21
C GLU A 240 -9.38 30.73 -1.10
N ASN A 241 -8.53 30.90 -2.12
CA ASN A 241 -8.95 31.45 -3.41
C ASN A 241 -9.70 30.45 -4.32
N ASN A 242 -9.73 29.15 -3.96
CA ASN A 242 -10.32 28.09 -4.77
C ASN A 242 -11.40 27.29 -4.02
N GLY A 243 -11.93 27.81 -2.90
CA GLY A 243 -13.01 27.16 -2.16
C GLY A 243 -12.59 25.97 -1.31
N GLY A 244 -11.29 25.85 -1.00
CA GLY A 244 -10.77 24.85 -0.06
C GLY A 244 -10.84 25.33 1.38
N ILE A 245 -10.66 24.39 2.33
CA ILE A 245 -10.81 24.65 3.75
C ILE A 245 -9.53 24.40 4.57
N ILE A 246 -8.42 23.99 3.93
CA ILE A 246 -7.12 23.84 4.61
C ILE A 246 -6.49 25.22 4.80
N THR A 247 -6.14 25.55 6.05
CA THR A 247 -5.54 26.81 6.45
C THR A 247 -4.09 26.66 6.90
N ALA A 248 -3.34 27.76 6.94
CA ALA A 248 -2.00 27.79 7.53
C ALA A 248 -1.97 27.35 9.01
N ARG A 249 -3.11 27.45 9.71
CA ARG A 249 -3.25 26.96 11.07
C ARG A 249 -3.31 25.43 11.11
N ASP A 250 -3.93 24.80 10.14
CA ASP A 250 -3.99 23.34 10.03
C ASP A 250 -2.60 22.78 9.78
N PHE A 251 -1.83 23.35 8.86
CA PHE A 251 -0.42 22.99 8.64
C PHE A 251 0.40 23.13 9.93
N ARG A 252 0.35 24.28 10.60
CA ARG A 252 1.13 24.51 11.84
C ARG A 252 0.77 23.54 12.96
N ARG A 253 -0.44 23.00 12.99
CA ARG A 253 -0.94 22.05 14.00
C ARG A 253 -0.64 20.60 13.67
N TYR A 254 -0.44 20.27 12.41
CA TYR A 254 -0.18 18.89 12.02
C TYR A 254 1.04 18.31 12.77
N ARG A 255 0.91 17.07 13.20
CA ARG A 255 1.99 16.28 13.81
C ARG A 255 1.87 14.83 13.33
N ALA A 256 3.00 14.22 12.98
CA ALA A 256 3.09 12.77 12.92
C ALA A 256 2.99 12.19 14.35
N ILE A 257 2.52 10.96 14.48
CA ILE A 257 2.25 10.32 15.78
C ILE A 257 3.02 8.99 15.85
N SER A 258 3.63 8.69 16.99
CA SER A 258 4.13 7.35 17.29
C SER A 258 3.01 6.51 17.88
N ARG A 259 2.88 5.25 17.39
CA ARG A 259 1.85 4.32 17.82
C ARG A 259 2.43 2.97 18.21
N ALA A 260 1.67 2.20 18.99
CA ALA A 260 2.00 0.80 19.23
C ALA A 260 1.54 -0.05 18.01
N PRO A 261 2.41 -0.88 17.40
CA PRO A 261 2.02 -1.75 16.30
C PRO A 261 1.04 -2.85 16.74
N VAL A 262 0.20 -3.34 15.82
CA VAL A 262 -0.57 -4.57 16.02
C VAL A 262 0.39 -5.75 15.96
N MET A 263 0.30 -6.63 16.94
CA MET A 263 1.05 -7.87 16.96
C MET A 263 0.09 -9.05 17.09
N SER A 264 0.27 -10.06 16.25
CA SER A 264 -0.47 -11.32 16.32
C SER A 264 0.46 -12.49 16.04
N THR A 265 0.23 -13.60 16.72
CA THR A 265 0.92 -14.85 16.38
C THR A 265 0.21 -15.51 15.19
N TYR A 266 0.98 -16.15 14.32
CA TYR A 266 0.48 -16.96 13.21
C TYR A 266 1.45 -18.13 12.99
N ARG A 267 1.00 -19.36 13.21
CA ARG A 267 1.89 -20.53 13.26
C ARG A 267 3.05 -20.27 14.26
N ASP A 268 4.31 -20.42 13.82
CA ASP A 268 5.50 -20.13 14.61
C ASP A 268 6.10 -18.72 14.36
N TYR A 269 5.28 -17.82 13.79
CA TYR A 269 5.66 -16.44 13.48
C TYR A 269 4.91 -15.41 14.33
N THR A 270 5.51 -14.24 14.49
CA THR A 270 4.84 -13.03 14.97
C THR A 270 4.66 -12.07 13.80
N VAL A 271 3.43 -11.74 13.50
CA VAL A 271 3.08 -10.76 12.46
C VAL A 271 2.92 -9.40 13.11
N VAL A 272 3.71 -8.44 12.68
CA VAL A 272 3.69 -7.05 13.12
C VAL A 272 3.07 -6.22 12.01
N GLY A 273 1.89 -5.69 12.26
CA GLY A 273 1.14 -4.86 11.31
C GLY A 273 0.97 -3.44 11.81
N PHE A 274 0.64 -2.54 10.90
CA PHE A 274 0.35 -1.16 11.27
C PHE A 274 -1.04 -1.06 11.93
N PRO A 275 -1.15 -0.30 13.03
CA PRO A 275 -2.38 -0.19 13.84
C PRO A 275 -3.45 0.75 13.22
N PRO A 276 -4.75 0.80 13.66
CA PRO A 276 -5.76 1.77 13.19
C PRO A 276 -5.38 3.26 13.42
N PRO A 277 -5.90 4.18 12.54
CA PRO A 277 -6.90 3.97 11.51
C PRO A 277 -6.38 3.19 10.29
N SER A 278 -5.36 2.31 10.40
CA SER A 278 -5.12 1.24 9.43
C SER A 278 -6.06 0.07 9.70
N SER A 279 -6.77 -0.36 8.67
CA SER A 279 -7.43 -1.64 8.67
C SER A 279 -6.45 -2.79 8.37
N GLY A 280 -5.29 -2.46 7.77
CA GLY A 280 -4.35 -3.43 7.25
C GLY A 280 -3.80 -4.38 8.30
N GLY A 281 -3.14 -3.85 9.32
CA GLY A 281 -2.57 -4.71 10.37
C GLY A 281 -3.61 -5.51 11.13
N VAL A 282 -4.78 -4.92 11.42
CA VAL A 282 -5.89 -5.62 12.09
C VAL A 282 -6.43 -6.75 11.22
N HIS A 283 -6.79 -6.46 9.96
CA HIS A 283 -7.49 -7.47 9.15
C HIS A 283 -6.58 -8.51 8.53
N VAL A 284 -5.31 -8.20 8.27
CA VAL A 284 -4.35 -9.26 7.93
C VAL A 284 -4.17 -10.19 9.13
N ALA A 285 -4.01 -9.67 10.35
CA ALA A 285 -3.94 -10.49 11.56
C ALA A 285 -5.22 -11.28 11.79
N GLN A 286 -6.40 -10.66 11.64
CA GLN A 286 -7.70 -11.33 11.78
C GLN A 286 -7.85 -12.48 10.77
N MET A 287 -7.57 -12.23 9.49
CA MET A 287 -7.65 -13.27 8.45
C MET A 287 -6.65 -14.40 8.69
N LEU A 288 -5.40 -14.08 9.04
CA LEU A 288 -4.40 -15.10 9.39
C LEU A 288 -4.86 -15.94 10.58
N ASN A 289 -5.42 -15.31 11.62
CA ASN A 289 -5.96 -16.02 12.78
C ASN A 289 -7.15 -16.95 12.42
N ILE A 290 -8.04 -16.52 11.52
CA ILE A 290 -9.13 -17.38 11.00
C ILE A 290 -8.53 -18.56 10.21
N LEU A 291 -7.59 -18.28 9.33
CA LEU A 291 -6.98 -19.26 8.43
C LEU A 291 -6.07 -20.26 9.15
N GLU A 292 -5.62 -19.94 10.36
CA GLU A 292 -4.82 -20.87 11.19
C GLU A 292 -5.56 -22.15 11.55
N TYR A 293 -6.91 -22.15 11.49
CA TYR A 293 -7.75 -23.33 11.73
C TYR A 293 -7.91 -24.24 10.49
N PHE A 294 -7.27 -23.90 9.37
CA PHE A 294 -7.26 -24.68 8.14
C PHE A 294 -5.85 -25.15 7.80
N ASP A 295 -5.71 -26.36 7.30
CA ASP A 295 -4.46 -26.81 6.68
C ASP A 295 -4.38 -26.26 5.26
N LEU A 296 -3.76 -25.07 5.14
CA LEU A 296 -3.69 -24.35 3.87
C LEU A 296 -2.78 -25.06 2.85
N ALA A 297 -1.74 -25.77 3.31
CA ALA A 297 -0.84 -26.50 2.44
C ALA A 297 -1.57 -27.70 1.82
N ASP A 298 -2.26 -28.48 2.63
CA ASP A 298 -3.08 -29.61 2.16
C ASP A 298 -4.21 -29.16 1.22
N LEU A 299 -4.92 -28.07 1.55
CA LEU A 299 -5.95 -27.50 0.68
C LEU A 299 -5.37 -27.06 -0.67
N TYR A 300 -4.20 -26.42 -0.65
CA TYR A 300 -3.54 -25.95 -1.87
C TYR A 300 -3.13 -27.10 -2.78
N GLU A 301 -2.59 -28.19 -2.22
CA GLU A 301 -2.14 -29.36 -2.95
C GLU A 301 -3.30 -30.18 -3.52
N ARG A 302 -4.35 -30.41 -2.72
CA ARG A 302 -5.48 -31.27 -3.12
C ARG A 302 -6.52 -30.57 -3.96
N ASN A 303 -6.86 -29.32 -3.62
CA ASN A 303 -7.95 -28.60 -4.28
C ASN A 303 -7.77 -27.09 -4.22
N MET A 304 -7.19 -26.52 -5.28
CA MET A 304 -6.97 -25.08 -5.41
C MET A 304 -8.27 -24.27 -5.30
N VAL A 305 -9.43 -24.82 -5.66
CA VAL A 305 -10.72 -24.15 -5.55
C VAL A 305 -11.11 -24.00 -4.07
N ASP A 306 -10.95 -25.05 -3.26
CA ASP A 306 -11.23 -25.00 -1.83
C ASP A 306 -10.27 -24.06 -1.11
N PHE A 307 -8.99 -24.09 -1.45
CA PHE A 307 -8.01 -23.13 -0.94
C PHE A 307 -8.44 -21.68 -1.17
N ASN A 308 -8.74 -21.31 -2.42
CA ASN A 308 -9.14 -19.94 -2.75
C ASN A 308 -10.50 -19.58 -2.14
N HIS A 309 -11.41 -20.54 -2.03
CA HIS A 309 -12.71 -20.36 -1.39
C HIS A 309 -12.56 -20.00 0.10
N VAL A 310 -11.80 -20.78 0.87
CA VAL A 310 -11.56 -20.52 2.29
C VAL A 310 -10.91 -19.15 2.52
N LEU A 311 -9.94 -18.79 1.70
CA LEU A 311 -9.34 -17.45 1.77
C LEU A 311 -10.36 -16.34 1.44
N ALA A 312 -11.21 -16.54 0.42
CA ALA A 312 -12.25 -15.57 0.05
C ALA A 312 -13.28 -15.38 1.17
N GLU A 313 -13.71 -16.46 1.82
CA GLU A 313 -14.64 -16.39 2.97
C GLU A 313 -13.99 -15.65 4.15
N SER A 314 -12.72 -15.90 4.46
CA SER A 314 -12.00 -15.15 5.50
C SER A 314 -11.89 -13.67 5.19
N MET A 315 -11.65 -13.31 3.93
CA MET A 315 -11.64 -11.90 3.46
C MET A 315 -13.01 -11.26 3.66
N LYS A 316 -14.08 -11.94 3.27
CA LYS A 316 -15.47 -11.47 3.38
C LYS A 316 -15.82 -11.13 4.84
N LEU A 317 -15.53 -12.01 5.78
CA LEU A 317 -15.76 -11.81 7.21
C LEU A 317 -14.97 -10.61 7.76
N ALA A 318 -13.68 -10.54 7.44
CA ALA A 318 -12.82 -9.45 7.90
C ALA A 318 -13.24 -8.08 7.34
N PHE A 319 -13.64 -8.01 6.07
CA PHE A 319 -14.09 -6.76 5.46
C PHE A 319 -15.48 -6.30 5.94
N ALA A 320 -16.35 -7.21 6.36
CA ALA A 320 -17.59 -6.86 7.06
C ALA A 320 -17.32 -6.17 8.40
N ASP A 321 -16.39 -6.72 9.18
CA ASP A 321 -15.93 -6.10 10.42
C ASP A 321 -15.25 -4.75 10.20
N ARG A 322 -14.44 -4.65 9.13
CA ARG A 322 -13.80 -3.40 8.72
C ARG A 322 -14.79 -2.27 8.53
N ALA A 323 -15.84 -2.55 7.81
CA ALA A 323 -16.84 -1.55 7.44
C ALA A 323 -17.53 -0.93 8.67
N TYR A 324 -17.70 -1.70 9.73
CA TYR A 324 -18.45 -1.28 10.90
C TYR A 324 -17.56 -0.78 12.04
N TRP A 325 -16.50 -1.51 12.40
CA TRP A 325 -15.74 -1.26 13.62
C TRP A 325 -14.61 -0.25 13.46
N LEU A 326 -14.04 -0.09 12.24
CA LEU A 326 -12.81 0.67 12.10
C LEU A 326 -13.01 2.17 11.83
N GLY A 327 -12.10 2.94 12.40
CA GLY A 327 -11.98 4.39 12.26
C GLY A 327 -10.75 4.89 13.01
N ASP A 328 -10.59 6.20 13.10
CA ASP A 328 -9.57 6.82 13.94
C ASP A 328 -9.92 6.57 15.42
N PRO A 329 -9.09 5.87 16.19
CA PRO A 329 -9.43 5.45 17.54
C PRO A 329 -9.52 6.61 18.54
N LYS A 330 -8.99 7.77 18.20
CA LYS A 330 -9.27 8.99 18.97
C LYS A 330 -10.76 9.37 18.92
N TYR A 331 -11.50 8.91 17.91
CA TYR A 331 -12.89 9.27 17.62
C TYR A 331 -13.83 8.07 17.55
N ALA A 332 -13.31 6.86 17.48
CA ALA A 332 -14.10 5.63 17.37
C ALA A 332 -13.54 4.53 18.27
N ARG A 333 -14.41 3.73 18.87
CA ARG A 333 -13.98 2.51 19.59
C ARG A 333 -13.66 1.41 18.59
N VAL A 334 -12.40 1.01 18.52
CA VAL A 334 -11.97 -0.14 17.72
C VAL A 334 -11.70 -1.32 18.66
N PRO A 335 -12.48 -2.41 18.60
CA PRO A 335 -12.30 -3.54 19.51
C PRO A 335 -10.99 -4.31 19.24
N LEU A 336 -10.12 -4.46 20.24
CA LEU A 336 -8.93 -5.33 20.14
C LEU A 336 -9.30 -6.80 19.92
N GLY A 337 -10.47 -7.22 20.36
CA GLY A 337 -11.01 -8.54 20.11
C GLY A 337 -11.09 -8.95 18.65
N LEU A 338 -11.03 -8.01 17.70
CA LEU A 338 -10.94 -8.30 16.26
C LEU A 338 -9.75 -9.21 15.90
N VAL A 339 -8.64 -9.11 16.63
CA VAL A 339 -7.44 -9.93 16.41
C VAL A 339 -7.28 -11.07 17.44
N SER A 340 -8.30 -11.33 18.27
CA SER A 340 -8.24 -12.43 19.23
C SER A 340 -8.40 -13.79 18.56
N LYS A 341 -7.72 -14.81 19.10
CA LYS A 341 -7.84 -16.20 18.62
C LYS A 341 -9.23 -16.77 18.85
N GLU A 342 -9.86 -16.40 19.96
CA GLU A 342 -11.24 -16.80 20.28
C GLU A 342 -12.23 -16.32 19.22
N TYR A 343 -12.17 -15.05 18.87
CA TYR A 343 -13.03 -14.50 17.84
C TYR A 343 -12.75 -15.11 16.46
N ALA A 344 -11.48 -15.31 16.13
CA ALA A 344 -11.07 -15.97 14.90
C ALA A 344 -11.57 -17.42 14.82
N LYS A 345 -11.56 -18.17 15.95
CA LYS A 345 -12.16 -19.50 16.03
C LYS A 345 -13.65 -19.46 15.72
N HIS A 346 -14.38 -18.56 16.38
CA HIS A 346 -15.81 -18.39 16.12
C HIS A 346 -16.08 -18.07 14.63
N LEU A 347 -15.32 -17.18 14.02
CA LEU A 347 -15.47 -16.86 12.60
C LEU A 347 -15.10 -18.04 11.71
N SER A 348 -14.03 -18.79 12.02
CA SER A 348 -13.63 -19.98 11.25
C SER A 348 -14.71 -21.05 11.21
N ASP A 349 -15.45 -21.23 12.31
CA ASP A 349 -16.55 -22.19 12.41
C ASP A 349 -17.76 -21.83 11.54
N THR A 350 -17.86 -20.57 11.09
CA THR A 350 -18.91 -20.14 10.16
C THR A 350 -18.61 -20.45 8.70
N ILE A 351 -17.34 -20.71 8.36
CA ILE A 351 -16.90 -21.00 6.99
C ILE A 351 -17.33 -22.42 6.60
N ASP A 352 -18.10 -22.55 5.54
CA ASP A 352 -18.52 -23.82 4.97
C ASP A 352 -17.65 -24.12 3.74
N ILE A 353 -16.78 -25.13 3.83
CA ILE A 353 -15.83 -25.46 2.74
C ILE A 353 -16.56 -25.84 1.45
N GLN A 354 -17.81 -26.27 1.51
CA GLN A 354 -18.55 -26.74 0.33
C GLN A 354 -19.17 -25.59 -0.47
N ARG A 355 -19.56 -24.49 0.20
CA ARG A 355 -20.25 -23.38 -0.47
C ARG A 355 -20.00 -22.03 0.18
N ALA A 356 -20.02 -20.98 -0.65
CA ALA A 356 -19.97 -19.61 -0.19
C ALA A 356 -21.25 -19.23 0.58
N LYS A 357 -21.09 -18.49 1.68
CA LYS A 357 -22.18 -17.97 2.49
C LYS A 357 -22.30 -16.45 2.34
N ALA A 358 -23.51 -15.95 2.34
CA ALA A 358 -23.75 -14.51 2.46
C ALA A 358 -23.37 -14.03 3.86
N VAL A 359 -22.55 -12.99 3.95
CA VAL A 359 -22.24 -12.28 5.19
C VAL A 359 -23.12 -11.04 5.24
N LEU A 360 -24.18 -11.07 6.04
CA LEU A 360 -25.19 -10.01 6.05
C LEU A 360 -24.73 -8.76 6.80
N SER A 361 -23.85 -8.91 7.80
CA SER A 361 -23.32 -7.82 8.62
C SER A 361 -21.98 -8.22 9.26
N HIS A 362 -21.38 -7.26 9.97
CA HIS A 362 -20.20 -7.49 10.81
C HIS A 362 -20.48 -8.51 11.92
N GLY A 363 -19.42 -9.11 12.43
CA GLY A 363 -19.49 -9.94 13.64
C GLY A 363 -19.48 -9.10 14.93
N THR A 364 -19.44 -9.80 16.06
CA THR A 364 -19.40 -9.19 17.41
C THR A 364 -18.12 -9.61 18.13
N PRO A 365 -17.00 -8.87 17.92
CA PRO A 365 -15.74 -9.18 18.58
C PRO A 365 -15.84 -8.96 20.10
N PRO A 366 -15.11 -9.72 20.93
CA PRO A 366 -15.02 -9.48 22.36
C PRO A 366 -14.60 -8.02 22.65
N ARG A 367 -15.18 -7.45 23.69
CA ARG A 367 -14.81 -6.11 24.17
C ARG A 367 -13.45 -6.18 24.88
N ALA A 368 -12.39 -5.86 24.18
CA ALA A 368 -11.12 -5.53 24.81
C ALA A 368 -11.00 -4.01 24.88
N ASP A 369 -10.56 -3.47 25.99
CA ASP A 369 -10.24 -2.04 26.12
C ASP A 369 -9.07 -1.76 25.16
N ALA A 370 -9.28 -0.81 24.23
CA ALA A 370 -8.43 -0.66 23.07
C ALA A 370 -7.63 0.63 23.12
N GLU A 371 -6.36 0.52 22.82
CA GLU A 371 -5.54 1.61 22.32
C GLU A 371 -5.52 1.62 20.78
N SER A 372 -5.18 2.75 20.23
CA SER A 372 -5.35 3.24 18.87
C SER A 372 -4.54 2.57 17.77
N PHE A 373 -5.06 2.58 16.56
CA PHE A 373 -4.46 2.03 15.34
C PHE A 373 -4.63 2.89 14.06
N GLU A 374 -3.71 2.85 13.03
CA GLU A 374 -3.78 3.69 11.80
C GLU A 374 -3.07 3.16 10.51
N ARG A 375 -2.95 3.90 9.39
CA ARG A 375 -2.95 3.56 7.94
C ARG A 375 -1.96 4.23 6.98
N HIS A 376 -1.82 4.07 5.67
CA HIS A 376 -1.88 3.84 4.18
C HIS A 376 -0.63 4.30 3.33
N THR A 377 -0.46 4.29 1.95
CA THR A 377 -0.27 3.36 0.86
C THR A 377 0.61 3.78 -0.33
N THR A 378 1.88 3.76 -0.44
CA THR A 378 2.85 3.25 -1.46
C THR A 378 3.82 2.40 -0.69
N HIS A 379 4.26 1.26 -1.24
CA HIS A 379 5.11 0.41 -0.44
C HIS A 379 6.57 0.49 -0.87
N ILE A 380 7.42 0.72 0.11
CA ILE A 380 8.87 0.70 0.04
C ILE A 380 9.33 -0.23 1.15
N THR A 381 10.24 -1.15 0.85
CA THR A 381 10.85 -1.98 1.87
C THR A 381 12.37 -1.88 1.76
N ALA A 382 13.03 -1.75 2.92
CA ALA A 382 14.48 -1.67 3.03
C ALA A 382 14.98 -2.42 4.26
N VAL A 383 16.11 -3.09 4.11
CA VAL A 383 16.80 -3.84 5.17
C VAL A 383 18.29 -3.56 5.04
N ASP A 384 19.01 -3.44 6.16
CA ASP A 384 20.46 -3.27 6.17
C ASP A 384 21.18 -4.35 7.00
N ALA A 385 22.51 -4.31 6.92
CA ALA A 385 23.38 -5.25 7.63
C ALA A 385 23.38 -5.06 9.15
N ASP A 386 23.01 -3.87 9.63
CA ASP A 386 22.94 -3.57 11.07
C ASP A 386 21.67 -4.15 11.71
N GLY A 387 20.69 -4.59 10.90
CA GLY A 387 19.46 -5.22 11.36
C GLY A 387 18.25 -4.28 11.43
N TYR A 388 18.29 -3.13 10.80
CA TYR A 388 17.07 -2.32 10.55
C TYR A 388 16.21 -2.96 9.48
N TRP A 389 14.93 -3.09 9.76
CA TRP A 389 13.88 -3.49 8.81
C TRP A 389 12.85 -2.40 8.74
N VAL A 390 12.59 -1.92 7.53
CA VAL A 390 11.71 -0.78 7.29
C VAL A 390 10.66 -1.12 6.25
N ALA A 391 9.42 -0.79 6.56
CA ALA A 391 8.29 -0.85 5.65
C ALA A 391 7.60 0.52 5.63
N ILE A 392 7.63 1.22 4.51
CA ILE A 392 6.90 2.48 4.31
C ILE A 392 5.78 2.23 3.31
N THR A 393 4.60 2.69 3.66
CA THR A 393 3.52 2.79 2.71
C THR A 393 3.04 4.24 2.63
N ALA A 394 3.15 4.90 1.45
CA ALA A 394 2.84 6.31 1.25
C ALA A 394 1.82 6.51 0.12
N THR A 395 1.00 7.55 0.14
CA THR A 395 -0.10 7.77 -0.81
C THR A 395 -0.47 9.23 -1.01
N VAL A 396 -1.19 9.50 -2.08
CA VAL A 396 -2.07 10.67 -2.27
C VAL A 396 -3.53 10.23 -2.45
N ASN A 397 -3.87 8.97 -2.14
CA ASN A 397 -5.12 8.24 -2.29
C ASN A 397 -5.38 7.77 -3.73
N THR A 398 -6.11 8.49 -4.56
CA THR A 398 -6.32 8.11 -5.96
C THR A 398 -5.27 8.72 -6.89
N SER A 399 -5.22 8.29 -8.16
CA SER A 399 -4.22 8.80 -9.11
C SER A 399 -4.23 10.34 -9.20
N PHE A 400 -3.10 10.97 -8.88
CA PHE A 400 -2.91 12.42 -8.72
C PHE A 400 -3.75 13.06 -7.59
N GLY A 401 -4.10 12.29 -6.57
CA GLY A 401 -4.84 12.78 -5.42
C GLY A 401 -6.11 13.55 -5.80
N SER A 402 -6.25 14.77 -5.30
CA SER A 402 -7.35 15.70 -5.64
C SER A 402 -7.28 16.31 -7.04
N LYS A 403 -6.31 15.92 -7.85
CA LYS A 403 -5.99 16.46 -9.20
C LYS A 403 -5.42 17.88 -9.19
N VAL A 404 -5.10 18.38 -8.00
CA VAL A 404 -4.56 19.72 -7.78
C VAL A 404 -3.06 19.65 -7.58
N ILE A 405 -2.31 20.36 -8.43
CA ILE A 405 -0.92 20.75 -8.17
C ILE A 405 -0.95 22.25 -7.83
N VAL A 406 -0.48 22.61 -6.63
CA VAL A 406 -0.53 24.00 -6.19
C VAL A 406 0.61 24.79 -6.83
N PRO A 407 0.31 25.84 -7.63
CA PRO A 407 1.35 26.67 -8.28
C PRO A 407 2.36 27.22 -7.28
N GLY A 408 3.62 27.29 -7.68
CA GLY A 408 4.74 27.78 -6.86
C GLY A 408 5.21 26.80 -5.78
N THR A 409 4.53 25.64 -5.61
CA THR A 409 4.96 24.58 -4.69
C THR A 409 5.28 23.27 -5.38
N GLY A 410 4.68 23.00 -6.55
CA GLY A 410 4.75 21.73 -7.24
C GLY A 410 4.11 20.55 -6.49
N VAL A 411 3.47 20.79 -5.37
CA VAL A 411 2.88 19.75 -4.50
C VAL A 411 1.57 19.26 -5.10
N ILE A 412 1.50 17.96 -5.39
CA ILE A 412 0.24 17.25 -5.70
C ILE A 412 -0.50 17.04 -4.38
N LEU A 413 -1.70 17.59 -4.25
CA LEU A 413 -2.51 17.42 -3.05
C LEU A 413 -3.27 16.09 -3.09
N ASN A 414 -3.34 15.44 -1.94
CA ASN A 414 -4.10 14.21 -1.74
C ASN A 414 -5.62 14.43 -1.90
N ASN A 415 -6.39 13.35 -2.05
CA ASN A 415 -7.84 13.35 -1.91
C ASN A 415 -8.30 12.38 -0.80
N GLU A 416 -7.63 12.44 0.33
CA GLU A 416 -7.85 11.51 1.43
C GLU A 416 -9.15 11.75 2.19
N MET A 417 -9.83 12.88 1.97
CA MET A 417 -11.16 13.11 2.56
C MET A 417 -12.19 12.12 2.02
N ASP A 418 -11.97 11.53 0.82
CA ASP A 418 -12.80 10.48 0.25
C ASP A 418 -12.76 9.15 1.02
N ASP A 419 -11.71 8.92 1.80
CA ASP A 419 -11.59 7.73 2.65
C ASP A 419 -12.49 7.77 3.89
N PHE A 420 -13.11 8.91 4.21
CA PHE A 420 -14.17 8.97 5.19
C PHE A 420 -15.49 8.37 4.65
N SER A 421 -16.36 7.97 5.57
CA SER A 421 -17.76 7.67 5.24
C SER A 421 -18.52 8.97 5.08
N ILE A 422 -18.76 9.37 3.83
CA ILE A 422 -19.48 10.63 3.54
C ILE A 422 -20.98 10.53 3.84
N ALA A 423 -21.56 9.32 3.74
CA ALA A 423 -22.89 8.98 4.23
C ALA A 423 -22.99 7.46 4.49
N PRO A 424 -23.92 7.00 5.35
CA PRO A 424 -24.13 5.56 5.58
C PRO A 424 -24.46 4.82 4.28
N GLY A 425 -23.75 3.70 4.03
CA GLY A 425 -23.96 2.85 2.85
C GLY A 425 -23.46 3.42 1.52
N VAL A 426 -22.94 4.65 1.49
CA VAL A 426 -22.33 5.23 0.29
C VAL A 426 -20.88 4.76 0.19
N PRO A 427 -20.50 4.13 -0.94
CA PRO A 427 -19.12 3.70 -1.16
C PRO A 427 -18.22 4.90 -1.50
N ASN A 428 -16.94 4.82 -1.11
CA ASN A 428 -15.89 5.73 -1.54
C ASN A 428 -15.35 5.34 -2.94
N ALA A 429 -14.34 6.06 -3.45
CA ALA A 429 -13.68 5.78 -4.75
C ALA A 429 -13.17 4.34 -4.93
N PHE A 430 -12.99 3.58 -3.85
CA PHE A 430 -12.59 2.17 -3.88
C PHE A 430 -13.76 1.19 -3.73
N GLY A 431 -14.99 1.67 -3.70
CA GLY A 431 -16.18 0.85 -3.45
C GLY A 431 -16.31 0.39 -2.00
N LEU A 432 -15.54 0.93 -1.07
CA LEU A 432 -15.62 0.60 0.34
C LEU A 432 -16.74 1.39 1.00
N ILE A 433 -17.62 0.70 1.69
CA ILE A 433 -18.59 1.32 2.57
C ILE A 433 -18.04 1.43 3.99
N GLY A 434 -18.51 2.40 4.75
CA GLY A 434 -18.12 2.61 6.13
C GLY A 434 -19.31 2.97 7.00
N SER A 435 -19.05 3.07 8.30
CA SER A 435 -20.03 3.38 9.33
C SER A 435 -19.74 4.75 9.98
N LYS A 436 -20.51 5.06 11.02
CA LYS A 436 -20.30 6.21 11.91
C LYS A 436 -18.87 6.26 12.49
N SER A 437 -18.24 5.11 12.68
CA SER A 437 -16.85 5.02 13.17
C SER A 437 -15.87 5.78 12.27
N ASN A 438 -16.17 5.91 10.98
CA ASN A 438 -15.33 6.61 10.00
C ASN A 438 -16.00 7.84 9.35
N GLU A 439 -17.02 8.45 9.96
CA GLU A 439 -17.59 9.71 9.45
C GLU A 439 -16.60 10.87 9.52
N VAL A 440 -16.80 11.91 8.69
CA VAL A 440 -15.97 13.11 8.69
C VAL A 440 -16.13 13.84 10.02
N VAL A 441 -14.99 14.10 10.68
CA VAL A 441 -14.91 14.92 11.90
C VAL A 441 -13.67 15.82 11.80
N SER A 442 -13.78 17.05 12.26
CA SER A 442 -12.65 17.97 12.36
C SER A 442 -11.43 17.34 13.00
N LEU A 443 -10.25 17.47 12.37
CA LEU A 443 -8.95 16.94 12.83
C LEU A 443 -8.84 15.42 12.90
N LYS A 444 -9.86 14.68 12.55
CA LYS A 444 -9.87 13.21 12.47
C LYS A 444 -9.05 12.73 11.28
N ARG A 445 -8.47 11.56 11.42
CA ARG A 445 -7.77 10.87 10.33
C ARG A 445 -8.73 9.90 9.66
N PRO A 446 -8.82 9.88 8.32
CA PRO A 446 -9.73 8.97 7.63
C PRO A 446 -9.29 7.52 7.69
N LEU A 447 -10.22 6.56 7.63
CA LEU A 447 -10.03 5.11 7.62
C LEU A 447 -9.32 4.62 6.34
N SER A 448 -8.45 3.57 6.38
CA SER A 448 -7.59 3.14 5.26
C SER A 448 -7.22 1.65 5.18
N SER A 449 -6.61 1.23 4.04
CA SER A 449 -6.22 -0.15 3.75
C SER A 449 -4.70 -0.37 3.58
N MET A 450 -3.82 0.58 3.90
CA MET A 450 -2.34 0.43 3.88
C MET A 450 -1.86 -0.58 4.91
N SER A 451 -1.05 -1.54 4.48
CA SER A 451 -0.65 -2.69 5.28
C SER A 451 0.86 -2.90 5.22
N PRO A 452 1.69 -1.93 5.68
CA PRO A 452 3.09 -2.27 5.88
C PRO A 452 3.18 -3.31 6.99
N MET A 453 3.96 -4.35 6.77
CA MET A 453 4.11 -5.48 7.69
C MET A 453 5.57 -5.90 7.84
N ILE A 454 5.91 -6.37 9.03
CA ILE A 454 7.15 -7.09 9.33
C ILE A 454 6.77 -8.40 10.02
N VAL A 455 7.37 -9.50 9.59
CA VAL A 455 7.16 -10.82 10.17
C VAL A 455 8.41 -11.24 10.91
N LEU A 456 8.23 -11.72 12.13
CA LEU A 456 9.32 -12.21 12.97
C LEU A 456 9.17 -13.72 13.18
N LYS A 457 10.29 -14.42 13.25
CA LYS A 457 10.37 -15.80 13.71
C LYS A 457 11.29 -15.86 14.92
N ARG A 458 10.74 -16.27 16.07
CA ARG A 458 11.49 -16.30 17.36
C ARG A 458 12.12 -14.94 17.71
N GLY A 459 11.41 -13.84 17.42
CA GLY A 459 11.85 -12.46 17.67
C GLY A 459 12.75 -11.85 16.57
N GLU A 460 13.26 -12.66 15.64
CA GLU A 460 14.10 -12.19 14.53
C GLU A 460 13.27 -11.88 13.28
N PRO A 461 13.53 -10.78 12.58
CA PRO A 461 12.78 -10.44 11.39
C PRO A 461 13.16 -11.35 10.23
N VAL A 462 12.14 -11.89 9.56
CA VAL A 462 12.31 -12.82 8.43
C VAL A 462 11.66 -12.31 7.15
N MET A 463 10.68 -11.41 7.26
CA MET A 463 10.01 -10.88 6.08
C MET A 463 9.49 -9.47 6.35
N THR A 464 9.55 -8.62 5.32
CA THR A 464 8.76 -7.40 5.24
C THR A 464 8.00 -7.38 3.93
N ILE A 465 6.73 -7.00 3.99
CA ILE A 465 5.82 -6.97 2.83
C ILE A 465 4.83 -5.82 2.98
N GLY A 466 4.42 -5.28 1.85
CA GLY A 466 3.26 -4.44 1.72
C GLY A 466 2.89 -4.24 0.26
N ALA A 467 1.87 -3.45 0.01
CA ALA A 467 1.31 -3.34 -1.32
C ALA A 467 0.72 -1.95 -1.62
N ALA A 468 0.37 -1.72 -2.87
CA ALA A 468 -0.44 -0.62 -3.39
C ALA A 468 -1.68 -1.18 -4.10
N GLY A 469 -2.81 -0.45 -4.08
CA GLY A 469 -4.03 -0.87 -4.79
C GLY A 469 -5.34 -0.77 -3.99
N GLY A 470 -5.49 0.24 -3.13
CA GLY A 470 -6.69 0.43 -2.30
C GLY A 470 -6.93 -0.77 -1.38
N PRO A 471 -8.16 -1.32 -1.26
CA PRO A 471 -8.46 -2.45 -0.37
C PRO A 471 -7.68 -3.73 -0.71
N ARG A 472 -7.21 -3.87 -1.96
CA ARG A 472 -6.37 -5.00 -2.40
C ARG A 472 -5.00 -5.05 -1.73
N ILE A 473 -4.58 -3.99 -1.08
CA ILE A 473 -3.35 -3.96 -0.28
C ILE A 473 -3.41 -4.99 0.83
N ILE A 474 -4.53 -5.06 1.55
CA ILE A 474 -4.75 -5.99 2.66
C ILE A 474 -4.67 -7.43 2.16
N THR A 475 -5.39 -7.73 1.08
CA THR A 475 -5.44 -9.09 0.52
C THR A 475 -4.13 -9.49 -0.15
N ASN A 476 -3.39 -8.55 -0.74
CA ASN A 476 -2.08 -8.83 -1.31
C ASN A 476 -1.02 -9.11 -0.24
N ALA A 477 -1.04 -8.36 0.86
CA ALA A 477 -0.17 -8.64 2.00
C ALA A 477 -0.49 -10.02 2.61
N LEU A 478 -1.78 -10.35 2.76
CA LEU A 478 -2.22 -11.68 3.18
C LEU A 478 -1.73 -12.79 2.24
N LEU A 479 -2.03 -12.67 0.94
CA LEU A 479 -1.67 -13.69 -0.05
C LEU A 479 -0.16 -13.91 -0.14
N GLY A 480 0.64 -12.82 -0.13
CA GLY A 480 2.10 -12.91 -0.13
C GLY A 480 2.61 -13.62 1.12
N THR A 481 2.05 -13.32 2.28
CA THR A 481 2.41 -13.93 3.56
C THR A 481 2.11 -15.43 3.58
N ILE A 482 0.89 -15.84 3.23
CA ILE A 482 0.49 -17.25 3.19
C ILE A 482 1.35 -18.04 2.20
N ARG A 483 1.57 -17.52 1.00
CA ARG A 483 2.35 -18.20 -0.03
C ARG A 483 3.79 -18.48 0.40
N VAL A 484 4.40 -17.56 1.14
CA VAL A 484 5.77 -17.77 1.65
C VAL A 484 5.77 -18.62 2.92
N LEU A 485 4.89 -18.36 3.89
CA LEU A 485 4.96 -18.99 5.20
C LEU A 485 4.30 -20.37 5.28
N ASP A 486 3.10 -20.53 4.66
CA ASP A 486 2.38 -21.81 4.68
C ASP A 486 2.75 -22.71 3.50
N LEU A 487 2.89 -22.13 2.30
CA LEU A 487 3.15 -22.90 1.08
C LEU A 487 4.64 -23.02 0.74
N GLY A 488 5.52 -22.38 1.50
CA GLY A 488 6.97 -22.42 1.27
C GLY A 488 7.43 -21.92 -0.09
N MET A 489 6.63 -21.09 -0.76
CA MET A 489 6.97 -20.58 -2.08
C MET A 489 8.17 -19.64 -2.03
N ASN A 490 9.00 -19.67 -3.07
CA ASN A 490 9.98 -18.62 -3.29
C ASN A 490 9.29 -17.24 -3.37
N PRO A 491 9.87 -16.18 -2.73
CA PRO A 491 9.27 -14.84 -2.72
C PRO A 491 8.91 -14.29 -4.10
N GLY A 492 9.74 -14.54 -5.13
CA GLY A 492 9.47 -14.14 -6.50
C GLY A 492 8.23 -14.81 -7.08
N GLU A 493 8.11 -16.13 -6.88
CA GLU A 493 6.93 -16.91 -7.28
C GLU A 493 5.68 -16.43 -6.50
N ALA A 494 5.80 -16.26 -5.19
CA ALA A 494 4.69 -15.84 -4.33
C ALA A 494 4.04 -14.53 -4.81
N LEU A 495 4.84 -13.54 -5.24
CA LEU A 495 4.34 -12.29 -5.76
C LEU A 495 3.88 -12.37 -7.23
N ALA A 496 4.43 -13.28 -8.04
CA ALA A 496 4.05 -13.45 -9.44
C ALA A 496 2.70 -14.17 -9.63
N ARG A 497 2.30 -15.06 -8.70
CA ARG A 497 1.05 -15.82 -8.77
C ARG A 497 -0.17 -14.91 -8.92
N LYS A 498 -1.15 -15.36 -9.71
CA LYS A 498 -2.45 -14.69 -9.87
C LYS A 498 -3.07 -14.35 -8.51
N ARG A 499 -3.72 -13.20 -8.44
CA ARG A 499 -4.33 -12.67 -7.22
C ARG A 499 -5.83 -12.68 -7.30
N PHE A 500 -6.45 -12.66 -6.15
CA PHE A 500 -7.88 -12.49 -6.01
C PHE A 500 -8.18 -11.62 -4.78
N HIS A 501 -9.40 -11.09 -4.73
CA HIS A 501 -9.81 -10.14 -3.73
C HIS A 501 -11.31 -10.23 -3.47
N HIS A 502 -11.69 -10.17 -2.20
CA HIS A 502 -13.04 -9.96 -1.76
C HIS A 502 -13.07 -8.86 -0.71
N GLN A 503 -14.02 -7.93 -0.79
CA GLN A 503 -14.13 -6.80 0.15
C GLN A 503 -15.51 -6.71 0.80
N TRP A 504 -16.24 -7.84 0.89
CA TRP A 504 -17.57 -7.99 1.45
C TRP A 504 -18.66 -7.29 0.64
N SER A 505 -18.57 -5.97 0.47
CA SER A 505 -19.52 -5.19 -0.34
C SER A 505 -18.75 -4.40 -1.44
N PRO A 506 -19.13 -4.58 -2.71
CA PRO A 506 -20.12 -5.55 -3.19
C PRO A 506 -19.70 -7.00 -2.90
N ASP A 507 -20.67 -7.91 -2.73
CA ASP A 507 -20.42 -9.35 -2.52
C ASP A 507 -19.94 -9.98 -3.83
N SER A 508 -18.66 -9.75 -4.15
CA SER A 508 -18.03 -10.18 -5.40
C SER A 508 -16.59 -10.63 -5.15
N LEU A 509 -16.27 -11.81 -5.67
CA LEU A 509 -14.91 -12.35 -5.70
C LEU A 509 -14.22 -11.92 -7.00
N TYR A 510 -13.29 -10.97 -6.89
CA TYR A 510 -12.52 -10.47 -8.02
C TYR A 510 -11.30 -11.35 -8.26
N LEU A 511 -11.18 -11.92 -9.45
CA LEU A 511 -10.01 -12.66 -9.92
C LEU A 511 -9.20 -11.78 -10.87
N GLU A 512 -7.88 -11.88 -10.81
CA GLU A 512 -6.98 -11.16 -11.71
C GLU A 512 -7.20 -11.54 -13.17
N SER A 513 -7.07 -10.57 -14.09
CA SER A 513 -7.18 -10.79 -15.54
C SER A 513 -6.32 -11.96 -16.03
N GLY A 514 -6.88 -12.77 -16.95
CA GLY A 514 -6.22 -13.96 -17.45
C GLY A 514 -6.22 -15.14 -16.46
N THR A 515 -7.08 -15.12 -15.46
CA THR A 515 -7.42 -16.32 -14.68
C THR A 515 -8.21 -17.28 -15.58
N ASP A 516 -7.95 -18.58 -15.45
CA ASP A 516 -8.63 -19.63 -16.20
C ASP A 516 -10.15 -19.60 -15.91
N GLU A 517 -10.96 -19.62 -16.95
CA GLU A 517 -12.42 -19.55 -16.84
C GLU A 517 -13.01 -20.84 -16.20
N ALA A 518 -12.44 -22.01 -16.45
CA ALA A 518 -12.88 -23.25 -15.80
C ALA A 518 -12.65 -23.20 -14.28
N PHE A 519 -11.57 -22.55 -13.85
CA PHE A 519 -11.32 -22.30 -12.44
C PHE A 519 -12.32 -21.28 -11.87
N ALA A 520 -12.60 -20.19 -12.59
CA ALA A 520 -13.61 -19.21 -12.19
C ALA A 520 -15.01 -19.84 -12.07
N ASP A 521 -15.40 -20.72 -13.01
CA ASP A 521 -16.65 -21.47 -12.98
C ASP A 521 -16.75 -22.42 -11.78
N SER A 522 -15.64 -23.02 -11.39
CA SER A 522 -15.60 -23.87 -10.19
C SER A 522 -15.88 -23.06 -8.92
N LEU A 523 -15.42 -21.83 -8.83
CA LEU A 523 -15.75 -20.91 -7.72
C LEU A 523 -17.20 -20.42 -7.80
N ARG A 524 -17.76 -20.18 -9.00
CA ARG A 524 -19.19 -19.87 -9.19
C ARG A 524 -20.08 -21.02 -8.72
N LYS A 525 -19.70 -22.26 -9.02
CA LYS A 525 -20.42 -23.47 -8.54
C LYS A 525 -20.41 -23.59 -7.02
N LYS A 526 -19.38 -23.06 -6.35
CA LYS A 526 -19.38 -22.91 -4.87
C LYS A 526 -20.27 -21.76 -4.37
N GLY A 527 -20.88 -20.97 -5.24
CA GLY A 527 -21.80 -19.90 -4.88
C GLY A 527 -21.15 -18.51 -4.81
N HIS A 528 -19.88 -18.34 -5.22
CA HIS A 528 -19.29 -17.00 -5.34
C HIS A 528 -19.81 -16.25 -6.55
N ASN A 529 -20.09 -14.95 -6.38
CA ASN A 529 -20.26 -14.03 -7.49
C ASN A 529 -18.87 -13.63 -8.03
N VAL A 530 -18.39 -14.32 -9.07
CA VAL A 530 -17.03 -14.19 -9.57
C VAL A 530 -16.95 -13.16 -10.69
N VAL A 531 -16.06 -12.18 -10.54
CA VAL A 531 -15.71 -11.17 -11.55
C VAL A 531 -14.26 -11.40 -11.97
N VAL A 532 -14.03 -11.76 -13.23
CA VAL A 532 -12.69 -11.89 -13.80
C VAL A 532 -12.27 -10.57 -14.43
N GLY A 533 -11.15 -10.00 -13.98
CA GLY A 533 -10.61 -8.74 -14.52
C GLY A 533 -10.20 -7.74 -13.43
N GLY A 534 -9.73 -6.59 -13.88
CA GLY A 534 -9.34 -5.49 -13.00
C GLY A 534 -7.88 -5.53 -12.53
N SER A 535 -7.51 -4.53 -11.73
CA SER A 535 -6.14 -4.39 -11.19
C SER A 535 -5.90 -5.37 -10.05
N ALA A 536 -4.75 -6.04 -10.07
CA ALA A 536 -4.32 -6.92 -8.98
C ALA A 536 -3.63 -6.18 -7.82
N GLY A 537 -3.40 -4.86 -7.95
CA GLY A 537 -2.50 -4.13 -7.06
C GLY A 537 -1.03 -4.53 -7.29
N THR A 538 -0.12 -3.99 -6.50
CA THR A 538 1.33 -4.27 -6.60
C THR A 538 1.94 -4.43 -5.22
N SER A 539 2.92 -5.32 -5.06
CA SER A 539 3.55 -5.62 -3.78
C SER A 539 5.07 -5.59 -3.87
N GLN A 540 5.73 -5.22 -2.78
CA GLN A 540 7.17 -5.36 -2.61
C GLN A 540 7.42 -6.21 -1.35
N MET A 541 8.44 -7.05 -1.41
CA MET A 541 8.80 -7.96 -0.33
C MET A 541 10.33 -8.07 -0.21
N ILE A 542 10.80 -8.18 1.02
CA ILE A 542 12.13 -8.74 1.32
C ILE A 542 11.93 -9.91 2.26
N PHE A 543 12.55 -11.03 1.95
CA PHE A 543 12.56 -12.23 2.75
C PHE A 543 13.99 -12.61 3.11
N ARG A 544 14.22 -13.06 4.34
CA ARG A 544 15.50 -13.57 4.84
C ARG A 544 15.39 -15.08 5.07
N ASP A 545 16.19 -15.85 4.37
CA ASP A 545 16.40 -17.25 4.71
C ASP A 545 17.10 -17.34 6.06
N THR A 546 16.47 -17.99 7.02
CA THR A 546 17.00 -18.08 8.40
C THR A 546 18.19 -19.02 8.56
N LYS A 547 18.45 -19.88 7.56
CA LYS A 547 19.58 -20.82 7.58
C LYS A 547 20.85 -20.19 6.98
N THR A 548 20.69 -19.48 5.89
CA THR A 548 21.81 -18.90 5.13
C THR A 548 22.03 -17.42 5.42
N GLY A 549 21.03 -16.73 5.98
CA GLY A 549 21.03 -15.28 6.15
C GLY A 549 20.78 -14.50 4.85
N LEU A 550 20.60 -15.18 3.71
CA LEU A 550 20.40 -14.56 2.40
C LEU A 550 19.10 -13.78 2.36
N LEU A 551 19.18 -12.50 2.01
CA LEU A 551 18.05 -11.64 1.71
C LEU A 551 17.62 -11.84 0.25
N THR A 552 16.35 -12.07 0.03
CA THR A 552 15.70 -12.08 -1.28
C THR A 552 14.75 -10.90 -1.37
N GLY A 553 15.08 -9.90 -2.16
CA GLY A 553 14.22 -8.77 -2.47
C GLY A 553 13.41 -9.01 -3.73
N VAL A 554 12.13 -8.63 -3.69
CA VAL A 554 11.21 -8.80 -4.83
C VAL A 554 10.39 -7.54 -5.02
N HIS A 555 10.39 -7.01 -6.25
CA HIS A 555 9.35 -6.09 -6.69
C HIS A 555 8.28 -6.83 -7.48
N ASP A 556 7.08 -6.28 -7.50
CA ASP A 556 5.96 -6.86 -8.24
C ASP A 556 6.24 -6.89 -9.75
N PRO A 557 6.12 -8.05 -10.43
CA PRO A 557 6.34 -8.13 -11.88
C PRO A 557 5.31 -7.35 -12.72
N ARG A 558 4.24 -6.84 -12.10
CA ARG A 558 3.19 -6.05 -12.78
C ARG A 558 3.53 -4.56 -12.93
N VAL A 559 4.68 -4.13 -12.37
CA VAL A 559 5.17 -2.75 -12.47
C VAL A 559 6.66 -2.76 -12.82
N PRO A 560 7.18 -1.71 -13.47
CA PRO A 560 8.60 -1.57 -13.78
C PRO A 560 9.40 -1.18 -12.52
N GLY A 561 9.29 -1.97 -11.45
CA GLY A 561 9.99 -1.78 -10.20
C GLY A 561 11.43 -2.31 -10.23
N LYS A 562 12.10 -2.25 -9.09
CA LYS A 562 13.42 -2.85 -8.87
C LYS A 562 13.55 -3.35 -7.44
N ALA A 563 14.15 -4.53 -7.29
CA ALA A 563 14.75 -4.96 -6.04
C ALA A 563 16.26 -5.02 -6.24
N ALA A 564 17.05 -4.54 -5.29
CA ALA A 564 18.50 -4.62 -5.37
C ALA A 564 19.14 -4.51 -3.97
N GLY A 565 20.27 -5.18 -3.80
CA GLY A 565 21.21 -5.01 -2.70
C GLY A 565 22.53 -4.39 -3.19
N PRO A 566 23.42 -3.96 -2.30
CA PRO A 566 24.78 -3.58 -2.67
C PRO A 566 25.47 -4.77 -3.36
N ASN A 567 26.25 -4.47 -4.40
CA ASN A 567 27.10 -5.49 -5.03
C ASN A 567 28.01 -6.08 -3.95
N GLU A 568 28.05 -7.40 -3.88
CA GLU A 568 29.07 -8.10 -3.09
C GLU A 568 30.39 -8.04 -3.89
N PRO A 569 31.55 -7.78 -3.25
CA PRO A 569 32.84 -7.71 -3.92
C PRO A 569 33.25 -9.06 -4.52
#